data_595d5747c3c9813045927c92d16f80fd
#
_entry.id   595d5747c3c9813045927c92d16f80fd
#
_cell.length_a   1.000
_cell.length_b   1.000
_cell.length_c   1.000
_cell.angle_alpha   90.00
_cell.angle_beta   90.00
_cell.angle_gamma   90.00
#
_symmetry.space_group_name_H-M   'P 1'
#
loop_
_entity.id
_entity.type
_entity.pdbx_description
1 polymer ?
#
loop_
_entity_poly.entity_id
_entity_poly.type
_entity_poly.pdbx_seq_one_letter_code
_entity_poly.pdbx_strand_id
1 'polypeptide(L)'
;MGLLEGKVVIVTGAGGGIGREHALALAKEGAAILVNDLGGARDGTGEGHTMAEKVVAEIKALGGEAAANFDDVSSMDGARRILETALASFDRVDAVVNNAGILRDKSFANMSEDLWDIVVKVHLRGTYCVSHVVYAHLKERGQGGVIVNTSSTSGLNGNFGQTNYGAAKAGIFGFTRCLSIEGQKYGIRCFILAPVALTRLTEDLPGFDDEKMKARMSPAMVSPLVTYLVSDLSKGLTGKTFFVGGGRIAEMRMVTHTGVTKAEGGGLWSPREVAAKMKAGEILMPE
;
A
#
# COMPACT_ATOMS: atom_id res chain seq x y z
N MET A 1 -14.83 -24.03 -1.44
CA MET A 1 -14.38 -23.18 -2.54
C MET A 1 -13.89 -21.88 -1.93
N GLY A 2 -12.65 -21.51 -2.17
CA GLY A 2 -12.06 -20.30 -1.62
C GLY A 2 -12.64 -19.04 -2.25
N LEU A 3 -12.54 -17.89 -1.56
CA LEU A 3 -13.03 -16.58 -2.06
C LEU A 3 -12.35 -16.10 -3.33
N LEU A 4 -11.14 -16.61 -3.63
CA LEU A 4 -10.28 -16.17 -4.71
C LEU A 4 -9.95 -17.28 -5.73
N GLU A 5 -10.75 -18.33 -5.75
CA GLU A 5 -10.55 -19.46 -6.67
C GLU A 5 -10.45 -18.99 -8.13
N GLY A 6 -9.39 -19.39 -8.83
CA GLY A 6 -9.13 -19.02 -10.22
C GLY A 6 -8.67 -17.57 -10.42
N LYS A 7 -8.38 -16.80 -9.38
CA LYS A 7 -7.77 -15.48 -9.47
C LYS A 7 -6.24 -15.54 -9.38
N VAL A 8 -5.57 -14.64 -10.06
CA VAL A 8 -4.11 -14.46 -10.02
C VAL A 8 -3.80 -13.11 -9.39
N VAL A 9 -2.97 -13.10 -8.35
CA VAL A 9 -2.61 -11.90 -7.60
C VAL A 9 -1.09 -11.72 -7.57
N ILE A 10 -0.62 -10.55 -7.98
CA ILE A 10 0.76 -10.12 -7.79
C ILE A 10 0.89 -9.49 -6.40
N VAL A 11 1.87 -9.92 -5.59
CA VAL A 11 2.19 -9.28 -4.30
C VAL A 11 3.65 -8.85 -4.34
N THR A 12 3.91 -7.54 -4.21
CA THR A 12 5.27 -7.00 -4.21
C THR A 12 5.81 -6.86 -2.78
N GLY A 13 7.13 -7.05 -2.60
CA GLY A 13 7.74 -7.11 -1.27
C GLY A 13 7.20 -8.29 -0.45
N ALA A 14 6.96 -9.42 -1.12
CA ALA A 14 6.28 -10.57 -0.55
C ALA A 14 7.22 -11.64 0.05
N GLY A 15 8.54 -11.40 0.05
CA GLY A 15 9.51 -12.31 0.66
C GLY A 15 9.50 -12.32 2.19
N GLY A 16 8.74 -11.42 2.85
CA GLY A 16 8.65 -11.37 4.30
C GLY A 16 7.60 -10.40 4.84
N GLY A 17 7.47 -10.35 6.17
CA GLY A 17 6.60 -9.39 6.85
C GLY A 17 5.13 -9.42 6.36
N ILE A 18 4.55 -8.24 6.19
CA ILE A 18 3.15 -8.08 5.76
C ILE A 18 2.91 -8.69 4.37
N GLY A 19 3.85 -8.51 3.44
CA GLY A 19 3.72 -9.03 2.07
C GLY A 19 3.66 -10.56 2.02
N ARG A 20 4.50 -11.25 2.80
CA ARG A 20 4.43 -12.71 2.95
C ARG A 20 3.07 -13.16 3.49
N GLU A 21 2.58 -12.52 4.53
CA GLU A 21 1.26 -12.86 5.11
C GLU A 21 0.11 -12.59 4.12
N HIS A 22 0.21 -11.54 3.30
CA HIS A 22 -0.74 -11.32 2.21
C HIS A 22 -0.70 -12.48 1.20
N ALA A 23 0.49 -12.87 0.75
CA ALA A 23 0.66 -13.95 -0.22
C ALA A 23 0.07 -15.27 0.31
N LEU A 24 0.36 -15.63 1.56
CA LEU A 24 -0.18 -16.84 2.20
C LEU A 24 -1.71 -16.79 2.37
N ALA A 25 -2.25 -15.66 2.83
CA ALA A 25 -3.70 -15.51 3.05
C ALA A 25 -4.49 -15.58 1.75
N LEU A 26 -3.99 -14.92 0.68
CA LEU A 26 -4.62 -14.94 -0.64
C LEU A 26 -4.55 -16.34 -1.27
N ALA A 27 -3.41 -17.04 -1.13
CA ALA A 27 -3.25 -18.41 -1.61
C ALA A 27 -4.19 -19.39 -0.87
N LYS A 28 -4.36 -19.23 0.43
CA LYS A 28 -5.28 -20.04 1.24
C LYS A 28 -6.74 -19.93 0.76
N GLU A 29 -7.10 -18.79 0.17
CA GLU A 29 -8.43 -18.56 -0.42
C GLU A 29 -8.49 -18.95 -1.90
N GLY A 30 -7.49 -19.64 -2.43
CA GLY A 30 -7.49 -20.24 -3.77
C GLY A 30 -6.89 -19.38 -4.88
N ALA A 31 -6.23 -18.25 -4.56
CA ALA A 31 -5.53 -17.46 -5.56
C ALA A 31 -4.18 -18.09 -5.93
N ALA A 32 -3.81 -18.04 -7.20
CA ALA A 32 -2.42 -18.22 -7.64
C ALA A 32 -1.64 -16.91 -7.40
N ILE A 33 -0.43 -17.01 -6.85
CA ILE A 33 0.32 -15.85 -6.35
C ILE A 33 1.65 -15.68 -7.11
N LEU A 34 1.87 -14.50 -7.68
CA LEU A 34 3.22 -14.07 -8.02
C LEU A 34 3.85 -13.38 -6.80
N VAL A 35 4.86 -14.02 -6.24
CA VAL A 35 5.64 -13.52 -5.10
C VAL A 35 6.81 -12.71 -5.65
N ASN A 36 6.69 -11.38 -5.68
CA ASN A 36 7.79 -10.50 -6.09
C ASN A 36 8.53 -9.99 -4.86
N ASP A 37 9.85 -10.18 -4.84
CA ASP A 37 10.75 -9.61 -3.84
C ASP A 37 12.17 -9.54 -4.37
N LEU A 38 12.82 -8.39 -4.28
CA LEU A 38 14.20 -8.19 -4.70
C LEU A 38 15.20 -8.90 -3.77
N GLY A 39 14.74 -9.26 -2.55
CA GLY A 39 15.54 -10.00 -1.57
C GLY A 39 16.51 -9.16 -0.75
N GLY A 40 16.38 -7.82 -0.81
CA GLY A 40 17.21 -6.91 -0.04
C GLY A 40 16.91 -6.89 1.46
N ALA A 41 17.86 -6.33 2.23
CA ALA A 41 17.67 -6.03 3.64
C ALA A 41 16.61 -4.93 3.87
N ARG A 42 16.26 -4.67 5.16
CA ARG A 42 15.29 -3.64 5.58
C ARG A 42 15.54 -2.27 4.94
N ASP A 43 16.78 -1.94 4.74
CA ASP A 43 17.24 -0.67 4.20
C ASP A 43 17.33 -0.63 2.66
N GLY A 44 16.99 -1.72 1.99
CA GLY A 44 17.05 -1.86 0.53
C GLY A 44 18.44 -2.21 0.00
N THR A 45 19.40 -2.60 0.85
CA THR A 45 20.71 -3.08 0.42
C THR A 45 20.70 -4.59 0.20
N GLY A 46 21.60 -5.06 -0.68
CA GLY A 46 21.73 -6.48 -1.01
C GLY A 46 20.62 -6.99 -1.94
N GLU A 47 20.89 -8.16 -2.49
CA GLU A 47 19.97 -8.91 -3.36
C GLU A 47 19.97 -10.38 -2.90
N GLY A 48 18.81 -11.05 -3.02
CA GLY A 48 18.74 -12.47 -2.68
C GLY A 48 17.40 -13.09 -3.05
N HIS A 49 17.44 -14.08 -3.92
CA HIS A 49 16.24 -14.76 -4.43
C HIS A 49 15.55 -15.64 -3.38
N THR A 50 16.28 -16.07 -2.35
CA THR A 50 15.84 -17.06 -1.38
C THR A 50 14.59 -16.67 -0.58
N MET A 51 14.30 -15.37 -0.41
CA MET A 51 13.14 -14.94 0.38
C MET A 51 11.84 -15.20 -0.37
N ALA A 52 11.75 -14.78 -1.64
CA ALA A 52 10.57 -15.06 -2.46
C ALA A 52 10.40 -16.57 -2.69
N GLU A 53 11.49 -17.30 -2.97
CA GLU A 53 11.46 -18.75 -3.17
C GLU A 53 10.94 -19.51 -1.94
N LYS A 54 11.31 -19.09 -0.72
CA LYS A 54 10.80 -19.67 0.53
C LYS A 54 9.27 -19.50 0.63
N VAL A 55 8.75 -18.31 0.33
CA VAL A 55 7.31 -18.05 0.38
C VAL A 55 6.58 -18.86 -0.69
N VAL A 56 7.15 -18.98 -1.89
CA VAL A 56 6.61 -19.87 -2.94
C VAL A 56 6.56 -21.33 -2.45
N ALA A 57 7.63 -21.82 -1.82
CA ALA A 57 7.67 -23.17 -1.26
C ALA A 57 6.62 -23.37 -0.16
N GLU A 58 6.42 -22.38 0.72
CA GLU A 58 5.38 -22.40 1.76
C GLU A 58 3.97 -22.47 1.15
N ILE A 59 3.68 -21.66 0.12
CA ILE A 59 2.38 -21.68 -0.57
C ILE A 59 2.14 -23.06 -1.21
N LYS A 60 3.14 -23.59 -1.90
CA LYS A 60 3.04 -24.93 -2.55
C LYS A 60 2.86 -26.05 -1.53
N ALA A 61 3.53 -25.96 -0.37
CA ALA A 61 3.35 -26.93 0.71
C ALA A 61 1.93 -26.91 1.31
N LEU A 62 1.23 -25.79 1.22
CA LEU A 62 -0.18 -25.64 1.60
C LEU A 62 -1.17 -26.04 0.48
N GLY A 63 -0.66 -26.54 -0.66
CA GLY A 63 -1.48 -26.95 -1.81
C GLY A 63 -1.88 -25.80 -2.75
N GLY A 64 -1.34 -24.59 -2.55
CA GLY A 64 -1.58 -23.43 -3.41
C GLY A 64 -0.61 -23.36 -4.61
N GLU A 65 -0.89 -22.43 -5.52
CA GLU A 65 -0.08 -22.14 -6.69
C GLU A 65 0.72 -20.84 -6.49
N ALA A 66 2.03 -20.87 -6.77
CA ALA A 66 2.86 -19.67 -6.69
C ALA A 66 4.08 -19.74 -7.60
N ALA A 67 4.54 -18.59 -8.06
CA ALA A 67 5.78 -18.36 -8.78
C ALA A 67 6.57 -17.20 -8.14
N ALA A 68 7.90 -17.23 -8.23
CA ALA A 68 8.76 -16.17 -7.74
C ALA A 68 9.14 -15.20 -8.85
N ASN A 69 9.34 -13.93 -8.48
CA ASN A 69 9.90 -12.89 -9.34
C ASN A 69 10.82 -11.99 -8.50
N PHE A 70 11.92 -11.52 -9.08
CA PHE A 70 13.00 -10.80 -8.39
C PHE A 70 13.27 -9.42 -9.00
N ASP A 71 12.36 -8.90 -9.82
CA ASP A 71 12.52 -7.62 -10.51
C ASP A 71 12.27 -6.43 -9.60
N ASP A 72 13.00 -5.34 -9.88
CA ASP A 72 12.86 -4.04 -9.18
C ASP A 72 11.54 -3.36 -9.54
N VAL A 73 10.67 -3.20 -8.55
CA VAL A 73 9.40 -2.48 -8.68
C VAL A 73 9.57 -1.03 -9.12
N SER A 74 10.71 -0.39 -8.82
CA SER A 74 10.92 1.03 -9.04
C SER A 74 11.33 1.40 -10.47
N SER A 75 11.49 0.42 -11.35
CA SER A 75 11.74 0.62 -12.77
C SER A 75 10.54 0.16 -13.62
N MET A 76 10.29 0.87 -14.72
CA MET A 76 9.20 0.48 -15.62
C MET A 76 9.46 -0.86 -16.30
N ASP A 77 10.72 -1.18 -16.61
CA ASP A 77 11.10 -2.45 -17.19
C ASP A 77 10.97 -3.60 -16.18
N GLY A 78 11.35 -3.37 -14.91
CA GLY A 78 11.09 -4.32 -13.84
C GLY A 78 9.59 -4.59 -13.65
N ALA A 79 8.78 -3.54 -13.64
CA ALA A 79 7.32 -3.66 -13.55
C ALA A 79 6.72 -4.46 -14.73
N ARG A 80 7.23 -4.28 -15.95
CA ARG A 80 6.82 -5.10 -17.10
C ARG A 80 7.17 -6.57 -16.90
N ARG A 81 8.42 -6.88 -16.49
CA ARG A 81 8.85 -8.27 -16.23
C ARG A 81 8.07 -8.91 -15.08
N ILE A 82 7.67 -8.16 -14.07
CA ILE A 82 6.76 -8.65 -13.00
C ILE A 82 5.42 -9.10 -13.62
N LEU A 83 4.79 -8.28 -14.46
CA LEU A 83 3.56 -8.65 -15.15
C LEU A 83 3.75 -9.84 -16.10
N GLU A 84 4.79 -9.82 -16.92
CA GLU A 84 5.13 -10.90 -17.87
C GLU A 84 5.36 -12.24 -17.16
N THR A 85 6.06 -12.23 -16.02
CA THR A 85 6.26 -13.44 -15.19
C THR A 85 4.92 -13.99 -14.68
N ALA A 86 4.01 -13.13 -14.24
CA ALA A 86 2.68 -13.57 -13.79
C ALA A 86 1.87 -14.18 -14.94
N LEU A 87 1.87 -13.53 -16.10
CA LEU A 87 1.18 -14.02 -17.30
C LEU A 87 1.77 -15.33 -17.81
N ALA A 88 3.10 -15.47 -17.84
CA ALA A 88 3.76 -16.70 -18.25
C ALA A 88 3.51 -17.87 -17.29
N SER A 89 3.29 -17.58 -15.99
CA SER A 89 3.06 -18.62 -14.98
C SER A 89 1.60 -19.04 -14.85
N PHE A 90 0.63 -18.13 -15.13
CA PHE A 90 -0.78 -18.32 -14.77
C PHE A 90 -1.77 -17.86 -15.83
N ASP A 91 -1.31 -17.38 -16.98
CA ASP A 91 -2.10 -16.92 -18.14
C ASP A 91 -2.99 -15.68 -17.90
N ARG A 92 -3.02 -15.14 -16.67
CA ARG A 92 -3.85 -13.99 -16.29
C ARG A 92 -3.30 -13.21 -15.10
N VAL A 93 -3.80 -12.00 -14.90
CA VAL A 93 -3.64 -11.22 -13.66
C VAL A 93 -4.96 -10.55 -13.32
N ASP A 94 -5.44 -10.70 -12.09
CA ASP A 94 -6.70 -10.14 -11.60
C ASP A 94 -6.50 -9.02 -10.58
N ALA A 95 -5.39 -9.06 -9.85
CA ALA A 95 -5.10 -8.04 -8.85
C ALA A 95 -3.60 -7.86 -8.62
N VAL A 96 -3.26 -6.70 -8.05
CA VAL A 96 -1.94 -6.43 -7.49
C VAL A 96 -2.05 -5.82 -6.10
N VAL A 97 -1.18 -6.27 -5.21
CA VAL A 97 -0.95 -5.69 -3.88
C VAL A 97 0.45 -5.07 -3.89
N ASN A 98 0.52 -3.76 -4.05
CA ASN A 98 1.75 -2.98 -3.97
C ASN A 98 2.14 -2.78 -2.50
N ASN A 99 3.01 -3.64 -2.00
CA ASN A 99 3.44 -3.65 -0.61
C ASN A 99 4.97 -3.42 -0.46
N ALA A 100 5.76 -3.56 -1.51
CA ALA A 100 7.21 -3.35 -1.47
C ALA A 100 7.59 -2.00 -0.84
N GLY A 101 8.62 -2.01 0.01
CA GLY A 101 9.04 -0.80 0.69
C GLY A 101 10.28 -1.00 1.57
N ILE A 102 10.92 0.12 1.89
CA ILE A 102 12.11 0.21 2.72
C ILE A 102 11.97 1.36 3.74
N LEU A 103 12.82 1.39 4.77
CA LEU A 103 12.92 2.52 5.68
C LEU A 103 14.34 3.09 5.71
N ARG A 104 14.44 4.41 5.66
CA ARG A 104 15.66 5.21 5.78
C ARG A 104 15.35 6.44 6.62
N ASP A 105 14.91 6.20 7.86
CA ASP A 105 14.45 7.23 8.77
C ASP A 105 15.63 8.09 9.26
N LYS A 106 15.44 9.41 9.25
CA LYS A 106 16.41 10.40 9.75
C LYS A 106 15.66 11.69 10.06
N SER A 107 16.06 12.42 11.12
CA SER A 107 15.54 13.78 11.33
C SER A 107 15.81 14.64 10.09
N PHE A 108 14.89 15.56 9.74
CA PHE A 108 14.95 16.29 8.48
C PHE A 108 16.27 17.05 8.29
N ALA A 109 16.80 17.67 9.34
CA ALA A 109 18.08 18.35 9.27
C ALA A 109 19.28 17.44 8.93
N ASN A 110 19.15 16.12 9.14
CA ASN A 110 20.19 15.12 8.87
C ASN A 110 19.81 14.18 7.73
N MET A 111 18.71 14.44 7.04
CA MET A 111 18.23 13.66 5.87
C MET A 111 19.08 14.04 4.66
N SER A 112 19.87 13.09 4.16
CA SER A 112 20.59 13.29 2.89
C SER A 112 19.69 13.07 1.69
N GLU A 113 20.09 13.60 0.53
CA GLU A 113 19.38 13.43 -0.74
C GLU A 113 19.21 11.93 -1.08
N ASP A 114 20.27 11.13 -0.93
CA ASP A 114 20.20 9.68 -1.18
C ASP A 114 19.15 8.96 -0.31
N LEU A 115 19.04 9.35 0.98
CA LEU A 115 18.03 8.78 1.88
C LEU A 115 16.61 9.17 1.50
N TRP A 116 16.46 10.37 0.94
CA TRP A 116 15.19 10.84 0.41
C TRP A 116 14.84 10.10 -0.88
N ASP A 117 15.73 10.12 -1.84
CA ASP A 117 15.50 9.63 -3.20
C ASP A 117 15.19 8.13 -3.24
N ILE A 118 15.96 7.32 -2.51
CA ILE A 118 15.76 5.86 -2.52
C ILE A 118 14.38 5.49 -1.93
N VAL A 119 13.91 6.20 -0.89
CA VAL A 119 12.60 5.93 -0.29
C VAL A 119 11.47 6.35 -1.24
N VAL A 120 11.55 7.54 -1.84
CA VAL A 120 10.57 8.01 -2.83
C VAL A 120 10.57 7.09 -4.06
N LYS A 121 11.76 6.69 -4.52
CA LYS A 121 11.93 5.77 -5.65
C LYS A 121 11.24 4.42 -5.40
N VAL A 122 11.55 3.76 -4.29
CA VAL A 122 10.99 2.43 -4.02
C VAL A 122 9.49 2.50 -3.75
N HIS A 123 9.04 3.41 -2.87
CA HIS A 123 7.64 3.46 -2.47
C HIS A 123 6.73 4.09 -3.52
N LEU A 124 6.96 5.37 -3.87
CA LEU A 124 6.02 6.11 -4.72
C LEU A 124 6.18 5.73 -6.18
N ARG A 125 7.41 5.78 -6.69
CA ARG A 125 7.68 5.40 -8.08
C ARG A 125 7.44 3.90 -8.31
N GLY A 126 7.81 3.03 -7.36
CA GLY A 126 7.55 1.59 -7.45
C GLY A 126 6.06 1.28 -7.53
N THR A 127 5.27 1.87 -6.63
CA THR A 127 3.80 1.74 -6.70
C THR A 127 3.25 2.24 -8.04
N TYR A 128 3.75 3.38 -8.56
CA TYR A 128 3.35 3.89 -9.87
C TYR A 128 3.71 2.91 -10.99
N CYS A 129 4.95 2.44 -11.08
CA CYS A 129 5.41 1.59 -12.18
C CYS A 129 4.59 0.29 -12.26
N VAL A 130 4.44 -0.42 -11.14
CA VAL A 130 3.70 -1.68 -11.12
C VAL A 130 2.20 -1.45 -11.35
N SER A 131 1.61 -0.43 -10.70
CA SER A 131 0.20 -0.09 -10.95
C SER A 131 -0.05 0.28 -12.39
N HIS A 132 0.86 0.99 -13.06
CA HIS A 132 0.70 1.42 -14.45
C HIS A 132 0.59 0.24 -15.41
N VAL A 133 1.52 -0.72 -15.32
CA VAL A 133 1.50 -1.88 -16.21
C VAL A 133 0.34 -2.82 -15.94
N VAL A 134 0.02 -3.04 -14.65
CA VAL A 134 -1.13 -3.88 -14.28
C VAL A 134 -2.45 -3.21 -14.64
N TYR A 135 -2.60 -1.90 -14.43
CA TYR A 135 -3.80 -1.16 -14.82
C TYR A 135 -4.04 -1.22 -16.33
N ALA A 136 -2.99 -1.05 -17.16
CA ALA A 136 -3.09 -1.17 -18.60
C ALA A 136 -3.59 -2.57 -19.01
N HIS A 137 -3.01 -3.62 -18.44
CA HIS A 137 -3.42 -5.01 -18.67
C HIS A 137 -4.89 -5.26 -18.25
N LEU A 138 -5.28 -4.83 -17.05
CA LEU A 138 -6.66 -5.00 -16.55
C LEU A 138 -7.68 -4.26 -17.43
N LYS A 139 -7.32 -3.06 -17.90
CA LYS A 139 -8.14 -2.28 -18.83
C LYS A 139 -8.30 -2.98 -20.17
N GLU A 140 -7.21 -3.48 -20.74
CA GLU A 140 -7.22 -4.20 -22.03
C GLU A 140 -8.03 -5.50 -21.95
N ARG A 141 -7.86 -6.25 -20.85
CA ARG A 141 -8.63 -7.49 -20.60
C ARG A 141 -10.14 -7.23 -20.47
N GLY A 142 -10.57 -6.05 -20.03
CA GLY A 142 -11.98 -5.65 -19.96
C GLY A 142 -12.85 -6.39 -18.93
N GLN A 143 -12.24 -7.12 -17.99
CA GLN A 143 -12.92 -7.91 -16.94
C GLN A 143 -12.85 -7.26 -15.55
N GLY A 144 -12.39 -6.00 -15.49
CA GLY A 144 -12.10 -5.33 -14.24
C GLY A 144 -10.87 -5.88 -13.53
N GLY A 145 -10.71 -5.57 -12.25
CA GLY A 145 -9.62 -6.03 -11.42
C GLY A 145 -9.44 -5.21 -10.15
N VAL A 146 -8.37 -5.49 -9.41
CA VAL A 146 -8.11 -4.83 -8.12
C VAL A 146 -6.66 -4.37 -7.99
N ILE A 147 -6.47 -3.14 -7.51
CA ILE A 147 -5.18 -2.58 -7.15
C ILE A 147 -5.24 -2.16 -5.69
N VAL A 148 -4.44 -2.78 -4.83
CA VAL A 148 -4.30 -2.40 -3.41
C VAL A 148 -2.93 -1.77 -3.22
N ASN A 149 -2.88 -0.51 -2.83
CA ASN A 149 -1.65 0.24 -2.61
C ASN A 149 -1.40 0.48 -1.13
N THR A 150 -0.23 0.10 -0.64
CA THR A 150 0.14 0.25 0.77
C THR A 150 0.68 1.64 1.04
N SER A 151 -0.13 2.47 1.70
CA SER A 151 0.24 3.76 2.30
C SER A 151 0.67 3.56 3.77
N SER A 152 0.51 4.57 4.61
CA SER A 152 0.81 4.54 6.04
C SER A 152 0.07 5.66 6.76
N THR A 153 -0.16 5.49 8.06
CA THR A 153 -0.58 6.60 8.95
C THR A 153 0.45 7.73 8.94
N SER A 154 1.73 7.44 8.77
CA SER A 154 2.79 8.47 8.64
C SER A 154 2.58 9.40 7.43
N GLY A 155 1.97 8.91 6.35
CA GLY A 155 1.65 9.73 5.17
C GLY A 155 0.45 10.65 5.38
N LEU A 156 -0.40 10.39 6.37
CA LEU A 156 -1.61 11.15 6.64
C LEU A 156 -1.47 12.05 7.88
N ASN A 157 -0.79 11.56 8.92
CA ASN A 157 -0.67 12.23 10.21
C ASN A 157 0.75 12.78 10.46
N GLY A 158 1.72 12.37 9.65
CA GLY A 158 3.15 12.64 9.90
C GLY A 158 3.75 11.70 10.95
N ASN A 159 5.09 11.62 10.95
CA ASN A 159 5.86 10.96 12.00
C ASN A 159 7.26 11.57 12.03
N PHE A 160 7.84 11.71 13.23
CA PHE A 160 9.19 12.24 13.38
C PHE A 160 10.23 11.38 12.67
N GLY A 161 11.16 12.01 11.95
CA GLY A 161 12.24 11.31 11.24
C GLY A 161 11.83 10.64 9.91
N GLN A 162 10.58 10.79 9.49
CA GLN A 162 10.02 10.11 8.31
C GLN A 162 9.55 11.08 7.23
N THR A 163 10.23 12.18 7.01
CA THR A 163 9.81 13.16 5.98
C THR A 163 9.82 12.56 4.57
N ASN A 164 10.82 11.73 4.22
CA ASN A 164 10.90 10.98 2.97
C ASN A 164 9.77 9.94 2.85
N TYR A 165 9.62 9.11 3.87
CA TYR A 165 8.61 8.05 3.93
C TYR A 165 7.19 8.62 3.96
N GLY A 166 6.94 9.63 4.82
CA GLY A 166 5.66 10.31 4.92
C GLY A 166 5.25 10.95 3.59
N ALA A 167 6.18 11.64 2.90
CA ALA A 167 5.93 12.23 1.58
C ALA A 167 5.58 11.16 0.54
N ALA A 168 6.34 10.04 0.48
CA ALA A 168 6.06 8.95 -0.44
C ALA A 168 4.70 8.30 -0.16
N LYS A 169 4.35 8.06 1.11
CA LYS A 169 3.08 7.44 1.51
C LYS A 169 1.88 8.38 1.32
N ALA A 170 2.03 9.68 1.52
CA ALA A 170 1.03 10.69 1.14
C ALA A 170 0.84 10.74 -0.39
N GLY A 171 1.93 10.66 -1.16
CA GLY A 171 1.88 10.56 -2.62
C GLY A 171 1.10 9.34 -3.09
N ILE A 172 1.32 8.16 -2.48
CA ILE A 172 0.55 6.92 -2.78
C ILE A 172 -0.94 7.12 -2.49
N PHE A 173 -1.28 7.81 -1.39
CA PHE A 173 -2.68 8.13 -1.08
C PHE A 173 -3.34 8.94 -2.21
N GLY A 174 -2.75 10.08 -2.61
CA GLY A 174 -3.27 10.92 -3.68
C GLY A 174 -3.32 10.20 -5.02
N PHE A 175 -2.23 9.51 -5.39
CA PHE A 175 -2.15 8.68 -6.60
C PHE A 175 -3.29 7.67 -6.68
N THR A 176 -3.52 6.90 -5.62
CA THR A 176 -4.55 5.85 -5.61
C THR A 176 -5.97 6.43 -5.67
N ARG A 177 -6.20 7.59 -5.06
CA ARG A 177 -7.48 8.31 -5.16
C ARG A 177 -7.78 8.70 -6.61
N CYS A 178 -6.82 9.28 -7.32
CA CYS A 178 -6.98 9.62 -8.74
C CYS A 178 -7.22 8.35 -9.57
N LEU A 179 -6.38 7.31 -9.39
CA LEU A 179 -6.49 6.06 -10.11
C LEU A 179 -7.85 5.38 -9.89
N SER A 180 -8.42 5.50 -8.69
CA SER A 180 -9.74 4.92 -8.38
C SER A 180 -10.87 5.56 -9.18
N ILE A 181 -10.77 6.85 -9.48
CA ILE A 181 -11.76 7.58 -10.30
C ILE A 181 -11.64 7.14 -11.76
N GLU A 182 -10.42 7.08 -12.28
CA GLU A 182 -10.17 6.65 -13.66
C GLU A 182 -10.54 5.19 -13.92
N GLY A 183 -10.35 4.32 -12.91
CA GLY A 183 -10.61 2.89 -12.99
C GLY A 183 -12.10 2.50 -13.03
N GLN A 184 -12.99 3.35 -12.53
CA GLN A 184 -14.42 3.03 -12.38
C GLN A 184 -15.06 2.54 -13.67
N LYS A 185 -14.84 3.24 -14.77
CA LYS A 185 -15.42 2.89 -16.08
C LYS A 185 -14.91 1.56 -16.67
N TYR A 186 -13.82 1.03 -16.13
CA TYR A 186 -13.25 -0.26 -16.52
C TYR A 186 -13.49 -1.37 -15.48
N GLY A 187 -14.25 -1.09 -14.41
CA GLY A 187 -14.45 -2.01 -13.32
C GLY A 187 -13.19 -2.29 -12.48
N ILE A 188 -12.17 -1.41 -12.57
CA ILE A 188 -10.94 -1.53 -11.81
C ILE A 188 -11.14 -0.82 -10.47
N ARG A 189 -11.03 -1.58 -9.38
CA ARG A 189 -11.17 -1.09 -8.01
C ARG A 189 -9.80 -0.81 -7.42
N CYS A 190 -9.61 0.38 -6.85
CA CYS A 190 -8.34 0.77 -6.24
C CYS A 190 -8.55 1.09 -4.76
N PHE A 191 -7.69 0.57 -3.91
CA PHE A 191 -7.77 0.74 -2.46
C PHE A 191 -6.44 1.19 -1.88
N ILE A 192 -6.51 1.88 -0.75
CA ILE A 192 -5.36 2.33 0.03
C ILE A 192 -5.37 1.60 1.35
N LEU A 193 -4.25 0.98 1.68
CA LEU A 193 -4.03 0.29 2.95
C LEU A 193 -3.05 1.10 3.79
N ALA A 194 -3.40 1.43 5.03
CA ALA A 194 -2.52 2.01 6.04
C ALA A 194 -2.35 1.01 7.19
N PRO A 195 -1.43 0.03 7.03
CA PRO A 195 -1.26 -1.05 7.99
C PRO A 195 -0.42 -0.61 9.18
N VAL A 196 -0.68 -1.21 10.34
CA VAL A 196 0.20 -1.17 11.50
C VAL A 196 0.43 -2.59 11.99
N ALA A 197 1.66 -3.07 11.88
CA ALA A 197 2.06 -4.41 12.28
C ALA A 197 3.51 -4.44 12.74
N LEU A 198 3.84 -5.40 13.59
CA LEU A 198 5.22 -5.67 13.99
C LEU A 198 5.90 -6.47 12.88
N THR A 199 6.92 -5.88 12.27
CA THR A 199 7.70 -6.47 11.19
C THR A 199 9.17 -6.16 11.41
N ARG A 200 10.05 -6.68 10.57
CA ARG A 200 11.48 -6.26 10.54
C ARG A 200 11.65 -4.73 10.39
N LEU A 201 10.65 -4.04 9.84
CA LEU A 201 10.67 -2.58 9.69
C LEU A 201 10.33 -1.84 10.99
N THR A 202 9.68 -2.49 11.97
CA THR A 202 9.12 -1.87 13.17
C THR A 202 9.53 -2.54 14.48
N GLU A 203 10.31 -3.63 14.44
CA GLU A 203 10.69 -4.43 15.62
C GLU A 203 11.49 -3.64 16.66
N ASP A 204 12.24 -2.61 16.24
CA ASP A 204 13.05 -1.77 17.13
C ASP A 204 12.25 -0.61 17.77
N LEU A 205 10.95 -0.47 17.48
CA LEU A 205 10.14 0.60 18.05
C LEU A 205 9.80 0.32 19.52
N PRO A 206 9.91 1.32 20.42
CA PRO A 206 9.56 1.15 21.82
C PRO A 206 8.08 0.77 22.01
N GLY A 207 7.79 -0.08 23.00
CA GLY A 207 6.41 -0.44 23.37
C GLY A 207 5.90 -1.77 22.83
N PHE A 208 6.77 -2.58 22.17
CA PHE A 208 6.42 -3.91 21.67
C PHE A 208 7.04 -5.07 22.48
N ASP A 209 7.32 -4.85 23.77
CA ASP A 209 7.99 -5.84 24.62
C ASP A 209 7.07 -6.94 25.16
N ASP A 210 5.75 -6.72 25.14
CA ASP A 210 4.74 -7.67 25.63
C ASP A 210 4.31 -8.66 24.53
N GLU A 211 4.34 -9.96 24.84
CA GLU A 211 3.94 -11.05 23.93
C GLU A 211 2.49 -10.93 23.44
N LYS A 212 1.58 -10.40 24.27
CA LYS A 212 0.18 -10.13 23.86
C LYS A 212 0.12 -9.01 22.82
N MET A 213 0.96 -7.99 22.99
CA MET A 213 1.07 -6.89 22.02
C MET A 213 1.67 -7.40 20.72
N LYS A 214 2.74 -8.20 20.75
CA LYS A 214 3.34 -8.83 19.56
C LYS A 214 2.33 -9.65 18.78
N ALA A 215 1.53 -10.49 19.47
CA ALA A 215 0.50 -11.28 18.84
C ALA A 215 -0.58 -10.41 18.17
N ARG A 216 -1.03 -9.33 18.84
CA ARG A 216 -2.01 -8.39 18.29
C ARG A 216 -1.46 -7.59 17.11
N MET A 217 -0.15 -7.34 17.08
CA MET A 217 0.52 -6.60 16.02
C MET A 217 1.12 -7.52 14.96
N SER A 218 0.75 -8.82 14.96
CA SER A 218 1.17 -9.76 13.93
C SER A 218 0.81 -9.26 12.53
N PRO A 219 1.73 -9.33 11.56
CA PRO A 219 1.46 -9.01 10.16
C PRO A 219 0.26 -9.77 9.58
N ALA A 220 -0.01 -10.98 10.05
CA ALA A 220 -1.16 -11.79 9.65
C ALA A 220 -2.51 -11.12 9.94
N MET A 221 -2.58 -10.21 10.94
CA MET A 221 -3.81 -9.46 11.27
C MET A 221 -4.23 -8.46 10.18
N VAL A 222 -3.34 -8.15 9.25
CA VAL A 222 -3.60 -7.20 8.15
C VAL A 222 -4.25 -7.91 6.96
N SER A 223 -3.87 -9.15 6.71
CA SER A 223 -4.17 -9.89 5.49
C SER A 223 -5.66 -10.20 5.25
N PRO A 224 -6.50 -10.45 6.27
CA PRO A 224 -7.93 -10.67 6.05
C PRO A 224 -8.64 -9.51 5.33
N LEU A 225 -8.24 -8.26 5.63
CA LEU A 225 -8.78 -7.11 4.91
C LEU A 225 -8.35 -7.11 3.44
N VAL A 226 -7.09 -7.41 3.15
CA VAL A 226 -6.59 -7.46 1.76
C VAL A 226 -7.29 -8.55 0.98
N THR A 227 -7.49 -9.72 1.57
CA THR A 227 -8.26 -10.82 0.97
C THR A 227 -9.69 -10.39 0.63
N TYR A 228 -10.37 -9.72 1.56
CA TYR A 228 -11.70 -9.13 1.32
C TYR A 228 -11.66 -8.12 0.15
N LEU A 229 -10.69 -7.20 0.12
CA LEU A 229 -10.58 -6.18 -0.92
C LEU A 229 -10.34 -6.78 -2.31
N VAL A 230 -9.55 -7.84 -2.41
CA VAL A 230 -9.27 -8.54 -3.67
C VAL A 230 -10.47 -9.38 -4.13
N SER A 231 -11.27 -9.88 -3.20
CA SER A 231 -12.43 -10.72 -3.49
C SER A 231 -13.61 -9.94 -4.12
N ASP A 232 -14.57 -10.69 -4.62
CA ASP A 232 -15.83 -10.14 -5.15
C ASP A 232 -16.75 -9.56 -4.06
N LEU A 233 -16.47 -9.85 -2.79
CA LEU A 233 -17.23 -9.29 -1.65
C LEU A 233 -17.08 -7.77 -1.54
N SER A 234 -16.02 -7.18 -2.09
CA SER A 234 -15.80 -5.74 -2.12
C SER A 234 -16.32 -5.06 -3.41
N LYS A 235 -17.09 -5.76 -4.25
CA LYS A 235 -17.74 -5.14 -5.43
C LYS A 235 -18.57 -3.92 -5.03
N GLY A 236 -18.47 -2.86 -5.82
CA GLY A 236 -19.10 -1.57 -5.52
C GLY A 236 -18.28 -0.62 -4.66
N LEU A 237 -17.17 -1.08 -4.06
CA LEU A 237 -16.24 -0.24 -3.33
C LEU A 237 -15.01 0.09 -4.19
N THR A 238 -14.58 1.36 -4.15
CA THR A 238 -13.30 1.82 -4.71
C THR A 238 -12.90 3.14 -4.07
N GLY A 239 -11.62 3.52 -4.13
CA GLY A 239 -11.09 4.78 -3.60
C GLY A 239 -11.12 4.89 -2.08
N LYS A 240 -11.32 3.79 -1.36
CA LYS A 240 -11.36 3.76 0.10
C LYS A 240 -9.97 3.59 0.69
N THR A 241 -9.75 4.25 1.83
CA THR A 241 -8.54 4.10 2.63
C THR A 241 -8.89 3.38 3.92
N PHE A 242 -8.13 2.35 4.24
CA PHE A 242 -8.34 1.56 5.44
C PHE A 242 -7.09 1.56 6.34
N PHE A 243 -7.31 1.96 7.60
CA PHE A 243 -6.42 1.58 8.69
C PHE A 243 -6.67 0.13 9.05
N VAL A 244 -5.61 -0.64 9.27
CA VAL A 244 -5.70 -2.02 9.78
C VAL A 244 -4.49 -2.35 10.66
N GLY A 245 -4.74 -2.81 11.86
CA GLY A 245 -3.69 -3.22 12.80
C GLY A 245 -4.24 -3.44 14.20
N GLY A 246 -3.60 -4.29 14.98
CA GLY A 246 -3.99 -4.57 16.36
C GLY A 246 -5.40 -5.15 16.51
N GLY A 247 -5.93 -5.81 15.47
CA GLY A 247 -7.30 -6.32 15.43
C GLY A 247 -8.36 -5.27 15.09
N ARG A 248 -7.96 -4.01 14.78
CA ARG A 248 -8.86 -2.92 14.38
C ARG A 248 -8.82 -2.73 12.88
N ILE A 249 -9.98 -2.54 12.25
CA ILE A 249 -10.15 -2.08 10.88
C ILE A 249 -11.01 -0.82 10.91
N ALA A 250 -10.59 0.25 10.24
CA ALA A 250 -11.34 1.49 10.16
C ALA A 250 -11.14 2.18 8.81
N GLU A 251 -12.18 2.83 8.28
CA GLU A 251 -12.02 3.74 7.15
C GLU A 251 -11.33 5.04 7.61
N MET A 252 -10.33 5.49 6.86
CA MET A 252 -9.70 6.80 7.04
C MET A 252 -10.19 7.75 5.95
N ARG A 253 -10.52 8.98 6.34
CA ARG A 253 -11.00 10.02 5.40
C ARG A 253 -10.29 11.33 5.64
N MET A 254 -9.98 12.04 4.57
CA MET A 254 -9.71 13.48 4.64
C MET A 254 -11.06 14.20 4.69
N VAL A 255 -11.21 15.09 5.65
CA VAL A 255 -12.41 15.90 5.83
C VAL A 255 -12.02 17.37 5.71
N THR A 256 -12.81 18.15 4.99
CA THR A 256 -12.67 19.59 4.93
C THR A 256 -13.70 20.20 5.87
N HIS A 257 -13.27 21.04 6.80
CA HIS A 257 -14.17 21.82 7.63
C HIS A 257 -15.00 22.76 6.77
N THR A 258 -16.22 23.07 7.20
CA THR A 258 -17.12 24.00 6.47
C THR A 258 -16.51 25.40 6.32
N GLY A 259 -15.66 25.79 7.26
CA GLY A 259 -14.95 27.06 7.24
C GLY A 259 -15.89 28.26 7.25
N VAL A 260 -15.41 29.38 6.74
CA VAL A 260 -16.15 30.64 6.63
C VAL A 260 -16.13 31.14 5.19
N THR A 261 -17.23 31.72 4.73
CA THR A 261 -17.34 32.33 3.43
C THR A 261 -17.60 33.82 3.59
N LYS A 262 -16.89 34.65 2.85
CA LYS A 262 -17.21 36.10 2.78
C LYS A 262 -18.53 36.32 2.09
N ALA A 263 -19.32 37.27 2.59
CA ALA A 263 -20.55 37.66 1.92
C ALA A 263 -20.27 38.21 0.52
N GLU A 264 -21.23 38.06 -0.38
CA GLU A 264 -21.15 38.60 -1.74
C GLU A 264 -20.87 40.12 -1.69
N GLY A 265 -19.92 40.60 -2.49
CA GLY A 265 -19.47 42.01 -2.46
C GLY A 265 -18.48 42.35 -1.32
N GLY A 266 -18.16 41.42 -0.43
CA GLY A 266 -17.27 41.66 0.74
C GLY A 266 -15.76 41.80 0.43
N GLY A 267 -15.38 41.73 -0.84
CA GLY A 267 -14.00 41.90 -1.29
C GLY A 267 -13.04 40.76 -0.82
N LEU A 268 -11.77 41.01 -0.84
CA LEU A 268 -10.75 40.03 -0.41
C LEU A 268 -10.67 39.93 1.12
N TRP A 269 -10.30 38.76 1.61
CA TRP A 269 -9.93 38.57 3.02
C TRP A 269 -8.66 39.36 3.36
N SER A 270 -8.72 40.21 4.40
CA SER A 270 -7.50 40.76 4.98
C SER A 270 -6.86 39.76 5.95
N PRO A 271 -5.53 39.82 6.16
CA PRO A 271 -4.85 38.96 7.15
C PRO A 271 -5.43 39.11 8.57
N ARG A 272 -5.92 40.30 8.96
CA ARG A 272 -6.54 40.56 10.26
C ARG A 272 -7.90 39.88 10.41
N GLU A 273 -8.71 39.86 9.34
CA GLU A 273 -9.99 39.15 9.34
C GLU A 273 -9.75 37.62 9.44
N VAL A 274 -8.78 37.08 8.68
CA VAL A 274 -8.39 35.67 8.78
C VAL A 274 -7.94 35.34 10.21
N ALA A 275 -7.07 36.16 10.81
CA ALA A 275 -6.61 35.94 12.18
C ALA A 275 -7.78 35.97 13.21
N ALA A 276 -8.75 36.86 13.04
CA ALA A 276 -9.94 36.91 13.89
C ALA A 276 -10.79 35.64 13.78
N LYS A 277 -11.00 35.13 12.54
CA LYS A 277 -11.77 33.91 12.29
C LYS A 277 -11.03 32.63 12.79
N MET A 278 -9.71 32.58 12.65
CA MET A 278 -8.89 31.51 13.25
C MET A 278 -9.01 31.48 14.78
N LYS A 279 -8.89 32.67 15.42
CA LYS A 279 -8.98 32.80 16.88
C LYS A 279 -10.38 32.46 17.42
N ALA A 280 -11.42 32.70 16.63
CA ALA A 280 -12.79 32.31 16.96
C ALA A 280 -13.10 30.81 16.72
N GLY A 281 -12.15 30.04 16.20
CA GLY A 281 -12.35 28.62 15.89
C GLY A 281 -13.29 28.34 14.72
N GLU A 282 -13.58 29.35 13.88
CA GLU A 282 -14.55 29.23 12.79
C GLU A 282 -13.95 28.54 11.53
N ILE A 283 -12.62 28.40 11.45
CA ILE A 283 -11.91 27.82 10.30
C ILE A 283 -11.31 26.47 10.63
N LEU A 284 -10.83 26.28 11.86
CA LEU A 284 -10.18 25.04 12.27
C LEU A 284 -11.18 24.01 12.79
N MET A 285 -10.93 22.75 12.49
CA MET A 285 -11.66 21.65 13.13
C MET A 285 -11.29 21.61 14.63
N PRO A 286 -12.22 21.24 15.50
CA PRO A 286 -11.89 20.91 16.89
C PRO A 286 -10.84 19.80 16.94
N GLU A 287 -9.92 19.88 17.92
CA GLU A 287 -8.91 18.82 18.18
C GLU A 287 -9.57 17.52 18.68
#